data_5b80dcddaa1f693a113b3ac2d9183bc7
#
_entry.id   5b80dcddaa1f693a113b3ac2d9183bc7
#
_cell.length_a   1.000
_cell.length_b   1.000
_cell.length_c   1.000
_cell.angle_alpha   90.00
_cell.angle_beta   90.00
_cell.angle_gamma   90.00
#
_symmetry.space_group_name_H-M   'P 1'
#
loop_
_entity.id
_entity.type
_entity.pdbx_description
1 polymer ?
#
loop_
_entity_poly.entity_id
_entity_poly.type
_entity_poly.pdbx_seq_one_letter_code
_entity_poly.pdbx_strand_id
1 'polypeptide(L)'
;MNKTILIIEDHDGIRENVVEILQMANYRVFEADNGKIGVEMALKHIPDLILCDIMMPELDGYGVIYMLSKHIETSSIPFIFLTAKAEHTDLRKGMAMGADDYLIKPFDDIELLNAIDVRLKKKAAVTLSNNQKGNEFKVLVSKTDGLAEFAKIIAGHKTREYKKKQVVYYEQDHSKGIFLIIRGKIKTIKTALDARELMTGLYLPGDYFGINAILDKSSYTDTATAIEDSTLCLIPVEELEKVINLYPEVAKKFIHLLSNDNREKEQQLIQLAYDSVRKKMAGAILRLYNRQIVKENYFSITREDLAAMACMATETVSRTLSDFRNEKLIEREGSIITVLNPDGLAKMRN
;
A
#
# COMPACT_ATOMS: atom_id res chain seq x y z
N MET A 1 7.28 25.35 9.03
CA MET A 1 6.82 25.12 10.41
C MET A 1 7.56 23.90 10.94
N ASN A 2 8.14 24.00 12.14
CA ASN A 2 8.80 22.86 12.76
C ASN A 2 7.77 21.80 13.11
N LYS A 3 8.06 20.53 12.78
CA LYS A 3 7.20 19.40 13.10
C LYS A 3 7.17 19.15 14.61
N THR A 4 6.03 18.69 15.11
CA THR A 4 5.80 18.47 16.54
C THR A 4 5.78 16.98 16.85
N ILE A 5 6.58 16.53 17.81
CA ILE A 5 6.68 15.14 18.25
C ILE A 5 6.28 15.05 19.72
N LEU A 6 5.48 14.07 20.08
CA LEU A 6 5.18 13.70 21.46
C LEU A 6 5.98 12.46 21.82
N ILE A 7 6.77 12.55 22.90
CA ILE A 7 7.45 11.40 23.53
C ILE A 7 6.70 11.00 24.79
N ILE A 8 6.41 9.70 24.94
CA ILE A 8 5.76 9.10 26.10
C ILE A 8 6.67 8.01 26.63
N GLU A 9 7.33 8.28 27.74
CA GLU A 9 8.40 7.45 28.32
C GLU A 9 8.45 7.69 29.82
N ASP A 10 8.36 6.64 30.64
CA ASP A 10 8.36 6.75 32.09
C ASP A 10 9.77 6.91 32.69
N HIS A 11 10.80 6.48 31.96
CA HIS A 11 12.19 6.59 32.42
C HIS A 11 12.77 7.96 32.06
N ASP A 12 13.00 8.84 33.07
CA ASP A 12 13.49 10.21 32.90
C ASP A 12 14.73 10.33 32.03
N GLY A 13 15.77 9.51 32.29
CA GLY A 13 17.03 9.59 31.52
C GLY A 13 16.90 9.21 30.05
N ILE A 14 15.97 8.31 29.70
CA ILE A 14 15.70 7.97 28.30
C ILE A 14 14.88 9.09 27.66
N ARG A 15 13.87 9.58 28.36
CA ARG A 15 13.02 10.67 27.88
C ARG A 15 13.82 11.93 27.57
N GLU A 16 14.66 12.38 28.52
CA GLU A 16 15.54 13.55 28.39
C GLU A 16 16.50 13.41 27.19
N ASN A 17 17.15 12.26 27.03
CA ASN A 17 18.06 12.01 25.92
C ASN A 17 17.34 12.08 24.55
N VAL A 18 16.18 11.43 24.44
CA VAL A 18 15.36 11.48 23.19
C VAL A 18 14.92 12.91 22.89
N VAL A 19 14.52 13.68 23.90
CA VAL A 19 14.13 15.08 23.75
C VAL A 19 15.30 15.92 23.23
N GLU A 20 16.51 15.74 23.77
CA GLU A 20 17.70 16.46 23.32
C GLU A 20 18.02 16.17 21.84
N ILE A 21 18.02 14.89 21.43
CA ILE A 21 18.23 14.47 20.05
C ILE A 21 17.19 15.12 19.11
N LEU A 22 15.91 15.09 19.49
CA LEU A 22 14.83 15.65 18.70
C LEU A 22 14.91 17.18 18.57
N GLN A 23 15.29 17.87 19.65
CA GLN A 23 15.49 19.33 19.66
C GLN A 23 16.68 19.73 18.79
N MET A 24 17.80 18.99 18.85
CA MET A 24 18.94 19.19 17.97
C MET A 24 18.58 19.01 16.48
N ALA A 25 17.64 18.12 16.18
CA ALA A 25 17.10 17.92 14.85
C ALA A 25 16.00 18.92 14.44
N ASN A 26 15.80 20.01 15.23
CA ASN A 26 14.84 21.07 15.01
C ASN A 26 13.36 20.64 15.06
N TYR A 27 13.02 19.60 15.82
CA TYR A 27 11.64 19.24 16.15
C TYR A 27 11.16 20.01 17.39
N ARG A 28 9.86 20.32 17.43
CA ARG A 28 9.20 20.77 18.65
C ARG A 28 8.74 19.54 19.42
N VAL A 29 9.13 19.42 20.69
CA VAL A 29 8.86 18.21 21.49
C VAL A 29 7.88 18.51 22.61
N PHE A 30 6.91 17.62 22.80
CA PHE A 30 6.09 17.47 23.97
C PHE A 30 6.48 16.18 24.69
N GLU A 31 6.39 16.19 26.02
CA GLU A 31 6.84 15.10 26.88
C GLU A 31 5.69 14.63 27.77
N ALA A 32 5.61 13.32 27.98
CA ALA A 32 4.76 12.70 28.98
C ALA A 32 5.51 11.58 29.69
N ASP A 33 5.39 11.48 30.99
CA ASP A 33 6.05 10.50 31.86
C ASP A 33 5.23 9.22 32.08
N ASN A 34 4.01 9.15 31.51
CA ASN A 34 3.16 7.98 31.54
C ASN A 34 2.13 8.00 30.40
N GLY A 35 1.51 6.83 30.14
CA GLY A 35 0.56 6.69 29.05
C GLY A 35 -0.69 7.54 29.18
N LYS A 36 -1.16 7.82 30.38
CA LYS A 36 -2.39 8.58 30.64
C LYS A 36 -2.20 10.05 30.28
N ILE A 37 -1.11 10.66 30.75
CA ILE A 37 -0.70 12.02 30.39
C ILE A 37 -0.42 12.09 28.88
N GLY A 38 0.22 11.03 28.32
CA GLY A 38 0.46 10.92 26.89
C GLY A 38 -0.79 11.02 26.04
N VAL A 39 -1.88 10.32 26.41
CA VAL A 39 -3.17 10.40 25.73
C VAL A 39 -3.76 11.82 25.84
N GLU A 40 -3.75 12.43 27.00
CA GLU A 40 -4.24 13.80 27.21
C GLU A 40 -3.47 14.83 26.37
N MET A 41 -2.13 14.71 26.35
CA MET A 41 -1.26 15.58 25.56
C MET A 41 -1.48 15.39 24.05
N ALA A 42 -1.65 14.15 23.59
CA ALA A 42 -1.93 13.86 22.18
C ALA A 42 -3.25 14.46 21.72
N LEU A 43 -4.31 14.36 22.52
CA LEU A 43 -5.62 14.94 22.22
C LEU A 43 -5.60 16.48 22.24
N LYS A 44 -4.82 17.07 23.16
CA LYS A 44 -4.72 18.52 23.32
C LYS A 44 -3.89 19.19 22.21
N HIS A 45 -2.77 18.57 21.82
CA HIS A 45 -1.77 19.23 20.96
C HIS A 45 -1.71 18.68 19.54
N ILE A 46 -2.37 17.52 19.26
CA ILE A 46 -2.41 16.86 17.95
C ILE A 46 -1.02 16.81 17.29
N PRO A 47 -0.03 16.09 17.85
CA PRO A 47 1.33 16.10 17.34
C PRO A 47 1.42 15.49 15.94
N ASP A 48 2.51 15.78 15.22
CA ASP A 48 2.77 15.20 13.90
C ASP A 48 3.17 13.72 13.98
N LEU A 49 3.78 13.29 15.12
CA LEU A 49 4.20 11.91 15.37
C LEU A 49 4.26 11.66 16.89
N ILE A 50 4.02 10.41 17.29
CA ILE A 50 4.10 9.94 18.68
C ILE A 50 5.17 8.85 18.77
N LEU A 51 6.11 9.02 19.73
CA LEU A 51 7.02 7.99 20.22
C LEU A 51 6.50 7.51 21.56
N CYS A 52 6.33 6.21 21.77
CA CYS A 52 5.75 5.70 23.00
C CYS A 52 6.47 4.43 23.47
N ASP A 53 6.93 4.43 24.71
CA ASP A 53 7.37 3.16 25.31
C ASP A 53 6.19 2.20 25.47
N ILE A 54 6.48 0.91 25.39
CA ILE A 54 5.47 -0.14 25.58
C ILE A 54 5.21 -0.37 27.06
N MET A 55 6.27 -0.42 27.87
CA MET A 55 6.21 -0.86 29.27
C MET A 55 6.20 0.32 30.23
N MET A 56 5.03 0.88 30.48
CA MET A 56 4.85 2.01 31.39
C MET A 56 3.79 1.71 32.48
N PRO A 57 3.90 2.31 33.68
CA PRO A 57 2.89 2.20 34.71
C PRO A 57 1.57 2.88 34.30
N GLU A 58 0.49 2.54 34.98
CA GLU A 58 -0.89 3.02 34.83
C GLU A 58 -1.54 2.67 33.48
N LEU A 59 -0.96 3.09 32.35
CA LEU A 59 -1.42 2.79 31.00
C LEU A 59 -0.22 2.46 30.12
N ASP A 60 -0.15 1.22 29.65
CA ASP A 60 0.91 0.76 28.76
C ASP A 60 0.78 1.35 27.34
N GLY A 61 1.84 1.24 26.54
CA GLY A 61 1.84 1.76 25.17
C GLY A 61 0.74 1.18 24.27
N TYR A 62 0.31 -0.06 24.51
CA TYR A 62 -0.81 -0.66 23.80
C TYR A 62 -2.15 -0.02 24.16
N GLY A 63 -2.32 0.33 25.43
CA GLY A 63 -3.46 1.10 25.91
C GLY A 63 -3.51 2.49 25.31
N VAL A 64 -2.35 3.15 25.19
CA VAL A 64 -2.23 4.49 24.57
C VAL A 64 -2.69 4.45 23.11
N ILE A 65 -2.15 3.57 22.28
CA ILE A 65 -2.54 3.49 20.86
C ILE A 65 -4.01 3.10 20.69
N TYR A 66 -4.52 2.21 21.55
CA TYR A 66 -5.94 1.84 21.54
C TYR A 66 -6.85 3.03 21.83
N MET A 67 -6.54 3.83 22.86
CA MET A 67 -7.29 5.03 23.21
C MET A 67 -7.25 6.06 22.08
N LEU A 68 -6.09 6.34 21.52
CA LEU A 68 -5.90 7.32 20.46
C LEU A 68 -6.58 6.89 19.13
N SER A 69 -6.66 5.59 18.86
CA SER A 69 -7.35 5.06 17.67
C SER A 69 -8.87 5.30 17.68
N LYS A 70 -9.47 5.56 18.83
CA LYS A 70 -10.91 5.85 18.99
C LYS A 70 -11.29 7.30 18.65
N HIS A 71 -10.32 8.20 18.60
CA HIS A 71 -10.55 9.60 18.28
C HIS A 71 -10.10 9.91 16.85
N ILE A 72 -11.01 10.50 16.07
CA ILE A 72 -10.80 10.79 14.65
C ILE A 72 -9.57 11.69 14.39
N GLU A 73 -9.30 12.62 15.32
CA GLU A 73 -8.21 13.59 15.22
C GLU A 73 -6.83 12.97 15.47
N THR A 74 -6.75 11.94 16.32
CA THR A 74 -5.49 11.28 16.68
C THR A 74 -5.26 9.94 15.99
N SER A 75 -6.30 9.30 15.46
CA SER A 75 -6.22 7.99 14.81
C SER A 75 -5.29 7.92 13.58
N SER A 76 -4.99 9.07 12.98
CA SER A 76 -4.11 9.20 11.80
C SER A 76 -2.70 9.70 12.14
N ILE A 77 -2.37 9.88 13.43
CA ILE A 77 -1.03 10.30 13.86
C ILE A 77 -0.10 9.10 13.79
N PRO A 78 1.05 9.19 13.09
CA PRO A 78 2.04 8.11 13.08
C PRO A 78 2.50 7.78 14.49
N PHE A 79 2.55 6.49 14.79
CA PHE A 79 2.85 5.97 16.12
C PHE A 79 4.00 4.97 16.05
N ILE A 80 5.09 5.26 16.76
CA ILE A 80 6.29 4.41 16.83
C ILE A 80 6.43 3.92 18.26
N PHE A 81 6.51 2.61 18.45
CA PHE A 81 6.83 2.03 19.74
C PHE A 81 8.33 2.06 20.04
N LEU A 82 8.68 2.40 21.26
CA LEU A 82 10.01 2.18 21.85
C LEU A 82 9.95 0.91 22.70
N THR A 83 10.82 -0.08 22.50
CA THR A 83 10.74 -1.37 23.20
C THR A 83 12.10 -1.90 23.64
N ALA A 84 12.20 -2.44 24.83
CA ALA A 84 13.38 -3.13 25.34
C ALA A 84 13.49 -4.60 24.87
N LYS A 85 12.40 -5.19 24.34
CA LYS A 85 12.34 -6.61 23.95
C LYS A 85 11.83 -6.82 22.54
N ALA A 86 12.60 -7.59 21.75
CA ALA A 86 12.28 -8.01 20.38
C ALA A 86 11.60 -9.40 20.38
N GLU A 87 10.61 -9.68 21.24
CA GLU A 87 9.84 -10.90 21.06
C GLU A 87 8.86 -10.72 19.90
N HIS A 88 8.97 -11.58 18.88
CA HIS A 88 8.16 -11.52 17.65
C HIS A 88 6.64 -11.49 17.88
N THR A 89 6.17 -11.97 19.02
CA THR A 89 4.76 -11.95 19.44
C THR A 89 4.30 -10.55 19.82
N ASP A 90 5.11 -9.78 20.54
CA ASP A 90 4.76 -8.42 21.02
C ASP A 90 4.82 -7.40 19.88
N LEU A 91 5.79 -7.54 18.97
CA LEU A 91 5.90 -6.72 17.78
C LEU A 91 4.68 -6.90 16.86
N ARG A 92 4.22 -8.14 16.64
CA ARG A 92 3.01 -8.42 15.86
C ARG A 92 1.75 -7.83 16.49
N LYS A 93 1.65 -7.84 17.81
CA LYS A 93 0.52 -7.26 18.53
C LYS A 93 0.45 -5.74 18.33
N GLY A 94 1.56 -5.03 18.47
CA GLY A 94 1.63 -3.59 18.23
C GLY A 94 1.25 -3.18 16.79
N MET A 95 1.80 -3.90 15.81
CA MET A 95 1.48 -3.66 14.40
C MET A 95 0.00 -3.96 14.08
N ALA A 96 -0.57 -5.02 14.68
CA ALA A 96 -2.00 -5.35 14.51
C ALA A 96 -2.93 -4.31 15.13
N MET A 97 -2.46 -3.55 16.13
CA MET A 97 -3.19 -2.45 16.78
C MET A 97 -3.07 -1.11 16.05
N GLY A 98 -2.30 -1.06 14.95
CA GLY A 98 -2.18 0.12 14.10
C GLY A 98 -0.94 0.97 14.31
N ALA A 99 0.08 0.47 15.04
CA ALA A 99 1.38 1.13 15.08
C ALA A 99 2.04 1.15 13.70
N ASP A 100 2.73 2.23 13.38
CA ASP A 100 3.43 2.39 12.11
C ASP A 100 4.81 1.76 12.12
N ASP A 101 5.47 1.73 13.30
CA ASP A 101 6.81 1.19 13.47
C ASP A 101 7.13 0.86 14.94
N TYR A 102 8.32 0.26 15.14
CA TYR A 102 8.91 0.07 16.45
C TYR A 102 10.43 0.30 16.39
N LEU A 103 11.01 0.73 17.50
CA LEU A 103 12.44 0.95 17.68
C LEU A 103 12.90 0.20 18.93
N ILE A 104 13.94 -0.62 18.80
CA ILE A 104 14.44 -1.47 19.90
C ILE A 104 15.49 -0.71 20.69
N LYS A 105 15.30 -0.62 22.00
CA LYS A 105 16.28 -0.04 22.93
C LYS A 105 17.40 -1.06 23.21
N PRO A 106 18.69 -0.65 23.21
CA PRO A 106 19.19 0.68 22.95
C PRO A 106 19.25 0.97 21.43
N PHE A 107 18.91 2.18 21.03
CA PHE A 107 18.98 2.69 19.66
C PHE A 107 19.93 3.89 19.60
N ASP A 108 20.51 4.15 18.43
CA ASP A 108 21.32 5.33 18.18
C ASP A 108 20.49 6.51 17.63
N ASP A 109 21.09 7.71 17.61
CA ASP A 109 20.45 8.94 17.14
C ASP A 109 20.02 8.84 15.68
N ILE A 110 20.80 8.14 14.85
CA ILE A 110 20.54 7.98 13.43
C ILE A 110 19.35 7.06 13.21
N GLU A 111 19.26 5.96 13.96
CA GLU A 111 18.12 5.05 13.91
C GLU A 111 16.82 5.73 14.30
N LEU A 112 16.83 6.50 15.42
CA LEU A 112 15.70 7.27 15.88
C LEU A 112 15.23 8.29 14.84
N LEU A 113 16.13 9.12 14.35
CA LEU A 113 15.81 10.17 13.38
C LEU A 113 15.35 9.60 12.04
N ASN A 114 15.93 8.48 11.59
CA ASN A 114 15.48 7.79 10.37
C ASN A 114 14.07 7.22 10.51
N ALA A 115 13.75 6.57 11.63
CA ALA A 115 12.41 6.04 11.89
C ALA A 115 11.35 7.15 11.86
N ILE A 116 11.62 8.28 12.52
CA ILE A 116 10.76 9.45 12.56
C ILE A 116 10.57 10.05 11.15
N ASP A 117 11.66 10.27 10.44
CA ASP A 117 11.67 10.88 9.13
C ASP A 117 10.85 10.09 8.11
N VAL A 118 11.01 8.76 8.10
CA VAL A 118 10.24 7.86 7.22
C VAL A 118 8.73 7.98 7.49
N ARG A 119 8.32 8.04 8.77
CA ARG A 119 6.90 8.09 9.13
C ARG A 119 6.27 9.46 8.89
N LEU A 120 6.98 10.54 9.21
CA LEU A 120 6.52 11.90 8.90
C LEU A 120 6.38 12.14 7.40
N LYS A 121 7.30 11.63 6.60
CA LYS A 121 7.23 11.69 5.13
C LYS A 121 6.04 10.92 4.58
N LYS A 122 5.74 9.73 5.13
CA LYS A 122 4.59 8.92 4.75
C LYS A 122 3.26 9.64 5.05
N LYS A 123 3.12 10.25 6.23
CA LYS A 123 1.93 11.04 6.60
C LYS A 123 1.75 12.26 5.69
N ALA A 124 2.81 13.00 5.40
CA ALA A 124 2.75 14.16 4.51
C ALA A 124 2.28 13.79 3.09
N ALA A 125 2.69 12.63 2.58
CA ALA A 125 2.25 12.11 1.28
C ALA A 125 0.74 11.80 1.26
N VAL A 126 0.19 11.22 2.33
CA VAL A 126 -1.25 10.91 2.46
C VAL A 126 -2.11 12.19 2.58
N THR A 127 -1.63 13.20 3.31
CA THR A 127 -2.37 14.46 3.52
C THR A 127 -2.44 15.32 2.25
N LEU A 128 -1.40 15.26 1.39
CA LEU A 128 -1.37 15.97 0.11
C LEU A 128 -2.31 15.33 -0.93
N SER A 129 -2.61 14.04 -0.79
CA SER A 129 -3.53 13.28 -1.66
C SER A 129 -4.99 13.74 -1.51
N ASN A 130 -5.40 14.29 -0.37
CA ASN A 130 -6.78 14.63 -0.08
C ASN A 130 -7.20 16.04 -0.55
N ASN A 131 -6.28 16.92 -0.96
CA ASN A 131 -6.59 18.34 -1.19
C ASN A 131 -6.51 18.86 -2.63
N GLN A 132 -6.26 18.02 -3.65
CA GLN A 132 -6.21 18.52 -5.04
C GLN A 132 -6.78 17.53 -6.07
N LYS A 133 -8.05 17.70 -6.42
CA LYS A 133 -8.56 17.32 -7.73
C LYS A 133 -7.82 18.17 -8.79
N GLY A 134 -6.80 17.64 -9.41
CA GLY A 134 -6.16 18.32 -10.52
C GLY A 134 -4.66 18.12 -10.74
N ASN A 135 -3.97 17.27 -9.98
CA ASN A 135 -2.54 17.01 -10.20
C ASN A 135 -2.18 15.55 -9.86
N GLU A 136 -2.71 14.58 -10.59
CA GLU A 136 -2.43 13.15 -10.42
C GLU A 136 -0.95 12.79 -10.68
N PHE A 137 -0.17 13.71 -11.25
CA PHE A 137 1.24 13.52 -11.60
C PHE A 137 2.23 13.75 -10.45
N LYS A 138 1.82 14.45 -9.37
CA LYS A 138 2.73 14.85 -8.26
C LYS A 138 2.92 13.84 -7.14
N VAL A 139 2.14 12.78 -7.08
CA VAL A 139 2.12 11.83 -5.94
C VAL A 139 3.34 10.89 -5.90
N LEU A 140 4.12 10.80 -6.98
CA LEU A 140 5.27 9.88 -7.09
C LEU A 140 6.63 10.49 -6.78
N VAL A 141 6.69 11.80 -6.53
CA VAL A 141 7.95 12.54 -6.38
C VAL A 141 8.13 13.02 -4.96
N SER A 142 8.64 12.18 -4.07
CA SER A 142 9.18 12.61 -2.78
C SER A 142 10.71 12.73 -2.85
N LYS A 143 11.15 13.97 -2.95
CA LYS A 143 12.38 14.58 -2.37
C LYS A 143 13.75 13.88 -2.44
N THR A 144 14.01 12.97 -3.39
CA THR A 144 15.38 12.63 -3.77
C THR A 144 15.60 13.08 -5.21
N ASP A 145 16.76 13.65 -5.53
CA ASP A 145 17.05 14.20 -6.86
C ASP A 145 16.77 13.20 -7.99
N GLY A 146 17.03 11.92 -7.76
CA GLY A 146 16.80 10.85 -8.74
C GLY A 146 15.34 10.55 -9.03
N LEU A 147 14.45 10.58 -8.02
CA LEU A 147 13.01 10.38 -8.24
C LEU A 147 12.37 11.61 -8.89
N ALA A 148 12.86 12.82 -8.58
CA ALA A 148 12.43 14.04 -9.22
C ALA A 148 12.81 14.07 -10.71
N GLU A 149 14.02 13.61 -11.03
CA GLU A 149 14.49 13.50 -12.41
C GLU A 149 13.70 12.45 -13.19
N PHE A 150 13.42 11.29 -12.59
CA PHE A 150 12.59 10.25 -13.18
C PHE A 150 11.16 10.76 -13.47
N ALA A 151 10.60 11.58 -12.58
CA ALA A 151 9.30 12.20 -12.83
C ALA A 151 9.32 13.22 -13.96
N LYS A 152 10.42 13.98 -14.14
CA LYS A 152 10.57 14.89 -15.29
C LYS A 152 10.66 14.11 -16.61
N ILE A 153 11.39 12.99 -16.61
CA ILE A 153 11.48 12.10 -17.76
C ILE A 153 10.08 11.59 -18.12
N ILE A 154 9.32 11.09 -17.14
CA ILE A 154 7.93 10.64 -17.35
C ILE A 154 7.05 11.78 -17.90
N ALA A 155 7.18 13.00 -17.35
CA ALA A 155 6.41 14.17 -17.79
C ALA A 155 6.76 14.62 -19.23
N GLY A 156 7.94 14.29 -19.71
CA GLY A 156 8.38 14.55 -21.10
C GLY A 156 7.86 13.54 -22.14
N HIS A 157 7.36 12.39 -21.69
CA HIS A 157 6.87 11.35 -22.60
C HIS A 157 5.42 11.57 -23.03
N LYS A 158 5.14 11.19 -24.28
CA LYS A 158 3.78 11.20 -24.83
C LYS A 158 2.93 10.11 -24.15
N THR A 159 1.76 10.50 -23.71
CA THR A 159 0.73 9.56 -23.25
C THR A 159 -0.03 8.99 -24.43
N ARG A 160 -0.52 7.75 -24.29
CA ARG A 160 -1.38 7.09 -25.26
C ARG A 160 -2.67 6.65 -24.60
N GLU A 161 -3.78 6.90 -25.30
CA GLU A 161 -5.10 6.45 -24.88
C GLU A 161 -5.39 5.06 -25.39
N TYR A 162 -5.99 4.24 -24.54
CA TYR A 162 -6.48 2.90 -24.82
C TYR A 162 -7.94 2.81 -24.43
N LYS A 163 -8.76 2.36 -25.36
CA LYS A 163 -10.18 2.13 -25.11
C LYS A 163 -10.40 0.86 -24.29
N LYS A 164 -11.53 0.81 -23.58
CA LYS A 164 -11.95 -0.40 -22.87
C LYS A 164 -11.86 -1.63 -23.78
N LYS A 165 -11.26 -2.71 -23.29
CA LYS A 165 -10.95 -3.98 -23.98
C LYS A 165 -9.83 -3.89 -25.03
N GLN A 166 -9.21 -2.76 -25.23
CA GLN A 166 -8.07 -2.64 -26.14
C GLN A 166 -6.83 -3.27 -25.50
N VAL A 167 -6.11 -4.07 -26.29
CA VAL A 167 -4.85 -4.68 -25.89
C VAL A 167 -3.73 -3.65 -25.97
N VAL A 168 -2.89 -3.61 -24.94
CA VAL A 168 -1.69 -2.76 -24.84
C VAL A 168 -0.50 -3.46 -25.49
N TYR A 169 -0.30 -4.74 -25.13
CA TYR A 169 0.67 -5.66 -25.73
C TYR A 169 0.18 -7.11 -25.55
N TYR A 170 0.65 -7.98 -26.39
CA TYR A 170 0.40 -9.42 -26.30
C TYR A 170 1.56 -10.14 -25.62
N GLU A 171 1.26 -11.31 -25.01
CA GLU A 171 2.27 -12.25 -24.59
C GLU A 171 3.20 -12.59 -25.74
N GLN A 172 4.52 -12.63 -25.49
CA GLN A 172 5.61 -12.80 -26.45
C GLN A 172 5.90 -11.60 -27.37
N ASP A 173 5.14 -10.50 -27.30
CA ASP A 173 5.56 -9.26 -27.97
C ASP A 173 6.91 -8.80 -27.42
N HIS A 174 7.77 -8.28 -28.30
CA HIS A 174 9.05 -7.72 -27.90
C HIS A 174 8.86 -6.51 -26.96
N SER A 175 9.58 -6.50 -25.84
CA SER A 175 9.42 -5.45 -24.84
C SER A 175 9.95 -4.11 -25.34
N LYS A 176 9.09 -3.11 -25.37
CA LYS A 176 9.41 -1.72 -25.79
C LYS A 176 9.74 -0.82 -24.62
N GLY A 177 9.31 -1.19 -23.42
CA GLY A 177 9.45 -0.38 -22.22
C GLY A 177 8.48 -0.81 -21.13
N ILE A 178 8.50 -0.09 -20.01
CA ILE A 178 7.50 -0.19 -18.96
C ILE A 178 6.37 0.81 -19.21
N PHE A 179 5.22 0.47 -18.71
CA PHE A 179 4.04 1.35 -18.77
C PHE A 179 3.72 1.88 -17.37
N LEU A 180 3.49 3.19 -17.28
CA LEU A 180 2.88 3.84 -16.12
C LEU A 180 1.42 4.15 -16.43
N ILE A 181 0.51 3.80 -15.52
CA ILE A 181 -0.90 4.14 -15.64
C ILE A 181 -1.12 5.56 -15.11
N ILE A 182 -1.58 6.46 -15.98
CA ILE A 182 -1.97 7.82 -15.61
C ILE A 182 -3.43 7.84 -15.18
N ARG A 183 -4.29 7.13 -15.94
CA ARG A 183 -5.72 7.00 -15.71
C ARG A 183 -6.21 5.66 -16.20
N GLY A 184 -7.28 5.15 -15.57
CA GLY A 184 -7.92 3.89 -15.96
C GLY A 184 -7.37 2.68 -15.22
N LYS A 185 -7.64 1.48 -15.74
CA LYS A 185 -7.25 0.21 -15.13
C LYS A 185 -6.79 -0.77 -16.20
N ILE A 186 -5.69 -1.45 -15.93
CA ILE A 186 -5.11 -2.47 -16.82
C ILE A 186 -5.09 -3.80 -16.09
N LYS A 187 -5.48 -4.87 -16.77
CA LYS A 187 -5.25 -6.25 -16.34
C LYS A 187 -4.16 -6.88 -17.19
N THR A 188 -3.40 -7.78 -16.59
CA THR A 188 -2.56 -8.74 -17.32
C THR A 188 -3.11 -10.14 -17.15
N ILE A 189 -3.07 -10.93 -18.22
CA ILE A 189 -3.58 -12.30 -18.25
C ILE A 189 -2.56 -13.23 -18.90
N LYS A 190 -2.56 -14.47 -18.44
CA LYS A 190 -2.01 -15.61 -19.15
C LYS A 190 -3.13 -16.53 -19.59
N THR A 191 -3.02 -17.02 -20.82
CA THR A 191 -3.98 -17.97 -21.38
C THR A 191 -3.38 -19.37 -21.36
N ALA A 192 -4.08 -20.31 -20.72
CA ALA A 192 -3.71 -21.72 -20.72
C ALA A 192 -4.01 -22.36 -22.08
N LEU A 193 -3.46 -23.55 -22.35
CA LEU A 193 -3.66 -24.29 -23.61
C LEU A 193 -5.13 -24.61 -23.92
N ASP A 194 -5.97 -24.68 -22.90
CA ASP A 194 -7.41 -24.91 -22.99
C ASP A 194 -8.24 -23.61 -23.04
N ALA A 195 -7.59 -22.49 -23.38
CA ALA A 195 -8.16 -21.15 -23.49
C ALA A 195 -8.71 -20.54 -22.17
N ARG A 196 -8.43 -21.14 -21.02
CA ARG A 196 -8.75 -20.51 -19.72
C ARG A 196 -7.77 -19.38 -19.43
N GLU A 197 -8.31 -18.27 -18.93
CA GLU A 197 -7.52 -17.09 -18.57
C GLU A 197 -7.22 -17.08 -17.08
N LEU A 198 -5.97 -16.78 -16.73
CA LEU A 198 -5.52 -16.46 -15.38
C LEU A 198 -5.11 -14.99 -15.34
N MET A 199 -5.73 -14.20 -14.49
CA MET A 199 -5.30 -12.82 -14.26
C MET A 199 -4.01 -12.83 -13.43
N THR A 200 -2.91 -12.39 -14.04
CA THR A 200 -1.58 -12.31 -13.43
C THR A 200 -1.33 -10.99 -12.72
N GLY A 201 -2.08 -9.94 -13.08
CA GLY A 201 -2.00 -8.63 -12.44
C GLY A 201 -3.21 -7.77 -12.70
N LEU A 202 -3.49 -6.85 -11.77
CA LEU A 202 -4.43 -5.75 -11.91
C LEU A 202 -3.72 -4.47 -11.48
N TYR A 203 -3.67 -3.50 -12.36
CA TYR A 203 -2.90 -2.27 -12.18
C TYR A 203 -3.81 -1.05 -12.24
N LEU A 204 -3.58 -0.10 -11.33
CA LEU A 204 -4.36 1.11 -11.10
C LEU A 204 -3.52 2.36 -11.43
N PRO A 205 -4.11 3.58 -11.45
CA PRO A 205 -3.36 4.81 -11.63
C PRO A 205 -2.18 4.93 -10.65
N GLY A 206 -0.99 5.20 -11.19
CA GLY A 206 0.27 5.24 -10.45
C GLY A 206 1.06 3.94 -10.44
N ASP A 207 0.47 2.81 -10.86
CA ASP A 207 1.17 1.53 -10.96
C ASP A 207 1.98 1.44 -12.26
N TYR A 208 3.06 0.64 -12.19
CA TYR A 208 3.90 0.28 -13.33
C TYR A 208 3.66 -1.19 -13.68
N PHE A 209 3.66 -1.51 -14.99
CA PHE A 209 3.58 -2.90 -15.46
C PHE A 209 4.49 -3.14 -16.67
N GLY A 210 4.74 -4.41 -17.00
CA GLY A 210 5.69 -4.81 -18.03
C GLY A 210 7.15 -4.81 -17.57
N ILE A 211 7.43 -4.69 -16.26
CA ILE A 211 8.78 -4.56 -15.70
C ILE A 211 9.62 -5.82 -15.93
N ASN A 212 9.04 -7.02 -15.77
CA ASN A 212 9.77 -8.28 -15.86
C ASN A 212 10.43 -8.48 -17.22
N ALA A 213 9.75 -8.13 -18.30
CA ALA A 213 10.25 -8.28 -19.65
C ALA A 213 11.48 -7.42 -19.96
N ILE A 214 11.66 -6.33 -19.22
CA ILE A 214 12.79 -5.41 -19.41
C ILE A 214 14.02 -5.90 -18.68
N LEU A 215 13.87 -6.37 -17.45
CA LEU A 215 14.99 -6.84 -16.64
C LEU A 215 15.67 -8.06 -17.27
N ASP A 216 14.88 -8.95 -17.86
CA ASP A 216 15.37 -10.15 -18.55
C ASP A 216 15.75 -9.88 -20.00
N LYS A 217 15.57 -8.65 -20.52
CA LYS A 217 15.71 -8.30 -21.95
C LYS A 217 14.94 -9.27 -22.85
N SER A 218 13.76 -9.67 -22.40
CA SER A 218 12.90 -10.68 -23.00
C SER A 218 11.61 -10.07 -23.58
N SER A 219 10.75 -10.92 -24.06
CA SER A 219 9.37 -10.55 -24.46
C SER A 219 8.45 -10.45 -23.26
N TYR A 220 7.32 -9.76 -23.42
CA TYR A 220 6.29 -9.74 -22.38
C TYR A 220 5.79 -11.13 -22.06
N THR A 221 5.65 -11.45 -20.78
CA THR A 221 5.29 -12.79 -20.30
C THR A 221 3.78 -13.00 -20.17
N ASP A 222 2.99 -11.98 -20.44
CA ASP A 222 1.52 -11.96 -20.33
C ASP A 222 0.93 -10.95 -21.32
N THR A 223 -0.38 -10.99 -21.50
CA THR A 223 -1.12 -10.04 -22.35
C THR A 223 -1.74 -8.97 -21.48
N ALA A 224 -1.47 -7.68 -21.77
CA ALA A 224 -2.05 -6.55 -21.06
C ALA A 224 -3.24 -5.95 -21.81
N THR A 225 -4.36 -5.75 -21.09
CA THR A 225 -5.62 -5.25 -21.66
C THR A 225 -6.26 -4.19 -20.77
N ALA A 226 -6.80 -3.14 -21.39
CA ALA A 226 -7.53 -2.09 -20.66
C ALA A 226 -8.92 -2.57 -20.21
N ILE A 227 -9.21 -2.51 -18.90
CA ILE A 227 -10.52 -2.84 -18.32
C ILE A 227 -11.52 -1.70 -18.54
N GLU A 228 -11.03 -0.48 -18.57
CA GLU A 228 -11.77 0.76 -18.83
C GLU A 228 -10.94 1.69 -19.72
N ASP A 229 -11.52 2.80 -20.20
CA ASP A 229 -10.76 3.79 -20.97
C ASP A 229 -9.57 4.28 -20.15
N SER A 230 -8.37 4.07 -20.64
CA SER A 230 -7.12 4.22 -19.89
C SER A 230 -6.13 5.09 -20.65
N THR A 231 -5.34 5.87 -19.90
CA THR A 231 -4.24 6.68 -20.40
C THR A 231 -2.93 6.15 -19.82
N LEU A 232 -2.00 5.76 -20.68
CA LEU A 232 -0.72 5.17 -20.30
C LEU A 232 0.43 6.03 -20.81
N CYS A 233 1.52 6.04 -20.02
CA CYS A 233 2.82 6.58 -20.42
C CYS A 233 3.77 5.39 -20.65
N LEU A 234 4.36 5.27 -21.84
CA LEU A 234 5.40 4.30 -22.14
C LEU A 234 6.76 4.92 -21.83
N ILE A 235 7.54 4.25 -21.00
CA ILE A 235 8.92 4.61 -20.67
C ILE A 235 9.83 3.59 -21.37
N PRO A 236 10.61 4.00 -22.39
CA PRO A 236 11.49 3.10 -23.15
C PRO A 236 12.54 2.43 -22.27
N VAL A 237 12.97 1.22 -22.67
CA VAL A 237 13.99 0.43 -21.95
C VAL A 237 15.27 1.24 -21.74
N GLU A 238 15.77 1.88 -22.78
CA GLU A 238 17.04 2.60 -22.78
C GLU A 238 17.03 3.79 -21.81
N GLU A 239 15.87 4.44 -21.66
CA GLU A 239 15.74 5.55 -20.72
C GLU A 239 15.62 5.07 -19.28
N LEU A 240 14.88 3.98 -19.06
CA LEU A 240 14.80 3.35 -17.75
C LEU A 240 16.16 2.84 -17.27
N GLU A 241 16.93 2.16 -18.15
CA GLU A 241 18.28 1.70 -17.84
C GLU A 241 19.21 2.86 -17.47
N LYS A 242 19.17 3.99 -18.21
CA LYS A 242 19.94 5.18 -17.86
C LYS A 242 19.61 5.71 -16.47
N VAL A 243 18.31 5.80 -16.17
CA VAL A 243 17.85 6.32 -14.88
C VAL A 243 18.22 5.40 -13.73
N ILE A 244 18.04 4.08 -13.89
CA ILE A 244 18.40 3.08 -12.89
C ILE A 244 19.90 3.11 -12.59
N ASN A 245 20.74 3.27 -13.62
CA ASN A 245 22.20 3.32 -13.48
C ASN A 245 22.69 4.63 -12.85
N LEU A 246 22.02 5.75 -13.12
CA LEU A 246 22.41 7.07 -12.59
C LEU A 246 21.86 7.33 -11.18
N TYR A 247 20.71 6.74 -10.83
CA TYR A 247 20.00 7.03 -9.59
C TYR A 247 19.65 5.75 -8.81
N PRO A 248 20.50 5.34 -7.86
CA PRO A 248 20.29 4.12 -7.06
C PRO A 248 18.93 4.08 -6.32
N GLU A 249 18.37 5.23 -5.95
CA GLU A 249 17.06 5.32 -5.29
C GLU A 249 15.93 4.86 -6.23
N VAL A 250 16.05 5.14 -7.52
CA VAL A 250 15.09 4.65 -8.53
C VAL A 250 15.20 3.15 -8.66
N ALA A 251 16.43 2.61 -8.72
CA ALA A 251 16.66 1.16 -8.73
C ALA A 251 16.04 0.48 -7.50
N LYS A 252 16.26 1.02 -6.30
CA LYS A 252 15.66 0.51 -5.05
C LYS A 252 14.13 0.48 -5.13
N LYS A 253 13.50 1.52 -5.69
CA LYS A 253 12.04 1.56 -5.87
C LYS A 253 11.54 0.42 -6.77
N PHE A 254 12.22 0.17 -7.90
CA PHE A 254 11.84 -0.94 -8.78
C PHE A 254 12.07 -2.30 -8.12
N ILE A 255 13.15 -2.48 -7.35
CA ILE A 255 13.38 -3.70 -6.56
C ILE A 255 12.23 -3.91 -5.55
N HIS A 256 11.80 -2.86 -4.87
CA HIS A 256 10.65 -2.96 -3.94
C HIS A 256 9.34 -3.32 -4.66
N LEU A 257 9.08 -2.73 -5.84
CA LEU A 257 7.89 -3.07 -6.63
C LEU A 257 7.90 -4.55 -7.02
N LEU A 258 9.03 -5.07 -7.51
CA LEU A 258 9.20 -6.48 -7.89
C LEU A 258 9.08 -7.42 -6.69
N SER A 259 9.67 -7.05 -5.55
CA SER A 259 9.57 -7.84 -4.33
C SER A 259 8.13 -7.95 -3.83
N ASN A 260 7.37 -6.85 -3.89
CA ASN A 260 5.95 -6.84 -3.52
C ASN A 260 5.11 -7.66 -4.50
N ASP A 261 5.34 -7.50 -5.81
CA ASP A 261 4.66 -8.29 -6.85
C ASP A 261 4.90 -9.80 -6.66
N ASN A 262 6.14 -10.18 -6.39
CA ASN A 262 6.49 -11.58 -6.12
C ASN A 262 5.77 -12.12 -4.88
N ARG A 263 5.75 -11.37 -3.79
CA ARG A 263 5.03 -11.75 -2.55
C ARG A 263 3.52 -11.89 -2.79
N GLU A 264 2.91 -10.99 -3.56
CA GLU A 264 1.50 -11.10 -3.93
C GLU A 264 1.23 -12.36 -4.75
N LYS A 265 2.11 -12.69 -5.71
CA LYS A 265 2.02 -13.91 -6.52
C LYS A 265 2.17 -15.18 -5.68
N GLU A 266 3.11 -15.23 -4.74
CA GLU A 266 3.25 -16.34 -3.80
C GLU A 266 1.98 -16.56 -2.98
N GLN A 267 1.39 -15.50 -2.45
CA GLN A 267 0.13 -15.58 -1.72
C GLN A 267 -1.02 -16.06 -2.61
N GLN A 268 -1.09 -15.61 -3.86
CA GLN A 268 -2.08 -16.09 -4.83
C GLN A 268 -1.93 -17.58 -5.11
N LEU A 269 -0.70 -18.09 -5.27
CA LEU A 269 -0.44 -19.51 -5.48
C LEU A 269 -0.94 -20.36 -4.30
N ILE A 270 -0.69 -19.93 -3.06
CA ILE A 270 -1.20 -20.60 -1.86
C ILE A 270 -2.74 -20.61 -1.87
N GLN A 271 -3.37 -19.48 -2.17
CA GLN A 271 -4.82 -19.39 -2.26
C GLN A 271 -5.40 -20.32 -3.34
N LEU A 272 -4.77 -20.36 -4.52
CA LEU A 272 -5.20 -21.23 -5.62
C LEU A 272 -5.07 -22.72 -5.27
N ALA A 273 -4.06 -23.09 -4.50
CA ALA A 273 -3.82 -24.49 -4.13
C ALA A 273 -4.76 -24.98 -3.02
N TYR A 274 -4.99 -24.16 -1.99
CA TYR A 274 -5.57 -24.65 -0.73
C TYR A 274 -6.93 -24.04 -0.36
N ASP A 275 -7.28 -22.86 -0.91
CA ASP A 275 -8.54 -22.22 -0.53
C ASP A 275 -9.75 -22.85 -1.22
N SER A 276 -10.88 -22.94 -0.51
CA SER A 276 -12.18 -23.33 -1.08
C SER A 276 -12.65 -22.31 -2.14
N VAL A 277 -13.61 -22.72 -2.98
CA VAL A 277 -14.20 -21.85 -4.01
C VAL A 277 -14.70 -20.53 -3.42
N ARG A 278 -15.40 -20.60 -2.29
CA ARG A 278 -15.95 -19.43 -1.61
C ARG A 278 -14.84 -18.51 -1.09
N LYS A 279 -13.80 -19.07 -0.50
CA LYS A 279 -12.68 -18.31 0.03
C LYS A 279 -11.85 -17.65 -1.07
N LYS A 280 -11.62 -18.33 -2.21
CA LYS A 280 -11.00 -17.73 -3.42
C LYS A 280 -11.79 -16.53 -3.91
N MET A 281 -13.12 -16.65 -3.98
CA MET A 281 -14.00 -15.56 -4.38
C MET A 281 -13.94 -14.39 -3.39
N ALA A 282 -14.03 -14.66 -2.09
CA ALA A 282 -13.91 -13.64 -1.04
C ALA A 282 -12.56 -12.91 -1.11
N GLY A 283 -11.47 -13.66 -1.32
CA GLY A 283 -10.13 -13.11 -1.51
C GLY A 283 -10.02 -12.21 -2.75
N ALA A 284 -10.64 -12.59 -3.87
CA ALA A 284 -10.67 -11.78 -5.09
C ALA A 284 -11.44 -10.46 -4.87
N ILE A 285 -12.60 -10.51 -4.21
CA ILE A 285 -13.40 -9.34 -3.87
C ILE A 285 -12.64 -8.41 -2.92
N LEU A 286 -12.01 -8.94 -1.87
CA LEU A 286 -11.26 -8.15 -0.90
C LEU A 286 -10.00 -7.51 -1.51
N ARG A 287 -9.32 -8.16 -2.45
CA ARG A 287 -8.21 -7.55 -3.19
C ARG A 287 -8.65 -6.31 -3.96
N LEU A 288 -9.79 -6.37 -4.64
CA LEU A 288 -10.37 -5.22 -5.35
C LEU A 288 -10.79 -4.12 -4.37
N TYR A 289 -11.46 -4.49 -3.30
CA TYR A 289 -11.93 -3.58 -2.27
C TYR A 289 -10.77 -2.82 -1.59
N ASN A 290 -9.68 -3.53 -1.23
CA ASN A 290 -8.54 -2.94 -0.52
C ASN A 290 -7.60 -2.13 -1.43
N ARG A 291 -7.60 -2.35 -2.75
CA ARG A 291 -6.75 -1.62 -3.72
C ARG A 291 -7.36 -0.30 -4.19
N GLN A 292 -8.56 0.06 -3.76
CA GLN A 292 -9.17 1.31 -4.19
C GLN A 292 -8.43 2.52 -3.59
N ILE A 293 -8.13 3.50 -4.45
CA ILE A 293 -7.48 4.77 -4.06
C ILE A 293 -8.43 5.63 -3.23
N VAL A 294 -9.73 5.60 -3.56
CA VAL A 294 -10.81 6.22 -2.77
C VAL A 294 -11.49 5.09 -2.00
N LYS A 295 -11.65 5.22 -0.69
CA LYS A 295 -12.34 4.24 0.16
C LYS A 295 -13.85 4.23 -0.12
N GLU A 296 -14.23 3.87 -1.33
CA GLU A 296 -15.61 3.56 -1.68
C GLU A 296 -15.87 2.10 -1.30
N ASN A 297 -17.09 1.80 -0.87
CA ASN A 297 -17.45 0.42 -0.53
C ASN A 297 -17.88 -0.40 -1.76
N TYR A 298 -17.78 0.15 -2.98
CA TYR A 298 -18.15 -0.51 -4.23
C TYR A 298 -17.05 -0.40 -5.29
N PHE A 299 -17.03 -1.33 -6.23
CA PHE A 299 -16.17 -1.34 -7.42
C PHE A 299 -16.88 -1.99 -8.61
N SER A 300 -16.41 -1.69 -9.82
CA SER A 300 -16.93 -2.30 -11.04
C SER A 300 -15.96 -3.34 -11.59
N ILE A 301 -16.48 -4.56 -11.84
CA ILE A 301 -15.73 -5.66 -12.47
C ILE A 301 -16.69 -6.56 -13.26
N THR A 302 -16.23 -7.12 -14.38
CA THR A 302 -17.00 -8.12 -15.13
C THR A 302 -16.93 -9.49 -14.45
N ARG A 303 -17.87 -10.39 -14.79
CA ARG A 303 -17.83 -11.78 -14.27
C ARG A 303 -16.63 -12.55 -14.80
N GLU A 304 -16.28 -12.30 -16.04
CA GLU A 304 -15.12 -12.90 -16.72
C GLU A 304 -13.82 -12.49 -16.02
N ASP A 305 -13.66 -11.20 -15.72
CA ASP A 305 -12.48 -10.70 -15.01
C ASP A 305 -12.39 -11.25 -13.58
N LEU A 306 -13.54 -11.34 -12.88
CA LEU A 306 -13.59 -11.93 -11.56
C LEU A 306 -13.32 -13.45 -11.58
N ALA A 307 -13.76 -14.14 -12.63
CA ALA A 307 -13.47 -15.56 -12.87
C ALA A 307 -11.97 -15.78 -13.10
N ALA A 308 -11.36 -14.93 -13.93
CA ALA A 308 -9.90 -14.96 -14.16
C ALA A 308 -9.08 -14.64 -12.90
N MET A 309 -9.56 -13.71 -12.05
CA MET A 309 -8.93 -13.39 -10.76
C MET A 309 -9.01 -14.53 -9.74
N ALA A 310 -10.15 -15.18 -9.66
CA ALA A 310 -10.44 -16.22 -8.68
C ALA A 310 -10.08 -17.64 -9.20
N CYS A 311 -9.64 -17.72 -10.47
CA CYS A 311 -9.27 -18.98 -11.15
C CYS A 311 -10.42 -20.01 -11.12
N MET A 312 -11.61 -19.61 -11.53
CA MET A 312 -12.81 -20.47 -11.54
C MET A 312 -13.70 -20.19 -12.75
N ALA A 313 -14.64 -21.12 -13.04
CA ALA A 313 -15.58 -20.94 -14.13
C ALA A 313 -16.59 -19.80 -13.83
N THR A 314 -17.05 -19.11 -14.87
CA THR A 314 -18.01 -17.98 -14.76
C THR A 314 -19.35 -18.38 -14.14
N GLU A 315 -19.80 -19.63 -14.33
CA GLU A 315 -20.98 -20.19 -13.70
C GLU A 315 -20.80 -20.29 -12.18
N THR A 316 -19.62 -20.74 -11.75
CA THR A 316 -19.26 -20.84 -10.32
C THR A 316 -19.21 -19.45 -9.69
N VAL A 317 -18.62 -18.46 -10.38
CA VAL A 317 -18.62 -17.06 -9.96
C VAL A 317 -20.06 -16.57 -9.74
N SER A 318 -20.94 -16.80 -10.73
CA SER A 318 -22.33 -16.34 -10.67
C SER A 318 -23.09 -16.93 -9.50
N ARG A 319 -22.89 -18.22 -9.23
CA ARG A 319 -23.50 -18.92 -8.08
C ARG A 319 -22.98 -18.37 -6.76
N THR A 320 -21.65 -18.29 -6.61
CA THR A 320 -21.00 -17.80 -5.38
C THR A 320 -21.37 -16.34 -5.07
N LEU A 321 -21.47 -15.47 -6.08
CA LEU A 321 -21.93 -14.08 -5.89
C LEU A 321 -23.40 -14.03 -5.42
N SER A 322 -24.26 -14.93 -5.92
CA SER A 322 -25.66 -15.02 -5.47
C SER A 322 -25.72 -15.47 -4.00
N ASP A 323 -24.89 -16.43 -3.60
CA ASP A 323 -24.79 -16.87 -2.20
C ASP A 323 -24.33 -15.71 -1.29
N PHE A 324 -23.28 -15.00 -1.68
CA PHE A 324 -22.76 -13.85 -0.91
C PHE A 324 -23.77 -12.71 -0.78
N ARG A 325 -24.59 -12.49 -1.81
CA ARG A 325 -25.70 -11.52 -1.75
C ARG A 325 -26.77 -11.96 -0.77
N ASN A 326 -27.17 -13.24 -0.81
CA ASN A 326 -28.18 -13.79 0.09
C ASN A 326 -27.71 -13.76 1.56
N GLU A 327 -26.42 -13.92 1.79
CA GLU A 327 -25.76 -13.81 3.11
C GLU A 327 -25.48 -12.35 3.53
N LYS A 328 -25.88 -11.36 2.72
CA LYS A 328 -25.65 -9.93 2.98
C LYS A 328 -24.16 -9.57 3.16
N LEU A 329 -23.26 -10.30 2.52
CA LEU A 329 -21.83 -9.96 2.48
C LEU A 329 -21.55 -8.91 1.43
N ILE A 330 -22.29 -8.95 0.32
CA ILE A 330 -22.18 -7.99 -0.80
C ILE A 330 -23.57 -7.63 -1.31
N GLU A 331 -23.67 -6.49 -2.01
CA GLU A 331 -24.71 -6.18 -2.99
C GLU A 331 -24.15 -6.18 -4.39
N ARG A 332 -25.01 -6.38 -5.39
CA ARG A 332 -24.59 -6.39 -6.78
C ARG A 332 -25.65 -5.82 -7.71
N GLU A 333 -25.24 -4.83 -8.53
CA GLU A 333 -26.03 -4.29 -9.64
C GLU A 333 -25.19 -4.34 -10.93
N GLY A 334 -25.54 -5.20 -11.86
CA GLY A 334 -24.78 -5.38 -13.11
C GLY A 334 -23.34 -5.82 -12.88
N SER A 335 -22.38 -4.93 -13.18
CA SER A 335 -20.96 -5.11 -12.95
C SER A 335 -20.45 -4.45 -11.64
N ILE A 336 -21.32 -3.73 -10.93
CA ILE A 336 -20.98 -3.06 -9.67
C ILE A 336 -21.18 -4.03 -8.51
N ILE A 337 -20.17 -4.17 -7.68
CA ILE A 337 -20.21 -4.95 -6.44
C ILE A 337 -19.96 -3.98 -5.28
N THR A 338 -20.90 -3.95 -4.35
CA THR A 338 -20.81 -3.20 -3.08
C THR A 338 -20.50 -4.17 -1.97
N VAL A 339 -19.42 -3.95 -1.23
CA VAL A 339 -19.02 -4.78 -0.09
C VAL A 339 -19.73 -4.29 1.16
N LEU A 340 -20.62 -5.12 1.73
CA LEU A 340 -21.40 -4.80 2.94
C LEU A 340 -20.67 -5.25 4.21
N ASN A 341 -20.02 -6.42 4.17
CA ASN A 341 -19.35 -7.02 5.32
C ASN A 341 -17.94 -7.52 4.95
N PRO A 342 -16.95 -6.64 4.95
CA PRO A 342 -15.57 -7.03 4.62
C PRO A 342 -14.98 -8.01 5.64
N ASP A 343 -15.34 -7.89 6.93
CA ASP A 343 -14.86 -8.80 7.98
C ASP A 343 -15.42 -10.22 7.79
N GLY A 344 -16.67 -10.34 7.37
CA GLY A 344 -17.30 -11.63 7.04
C GLY A 344 -16.61 -12.34 5.88
N LEU A 345 -16.23 -11.57 4.84
CA LEU A 345 -15.45 -12.09 3.72
C LEU A 345 -14.02 -12.50 4.15
N ALA A 346 -13.36 -11.70 5.00
CA ALA A 346 -11.99 -11.97 5.46
C ALA A 346 -11.90 -13.20 6.39
N LYS A 347 -12.92 -13.44 7.22
CA LYS A 347 -12.98 -14.56 8.16
C LYS A 347 -13.53 -15.85 7.55
N MET A 348 -13.77 -15.89 6.24
CA MET A 348 -14.33 -17.07 5.59
C MET A 348 -13.38 -18.27 5.73
N ARG A 349 -13.93 -19.39 6.21
CA ARG A 349 -13.19 -20.65 6.38
C ARG A 349 -13.18 -21.48 5.09
N ASN A 350 -12.22 -22.40 4.99
CA ASN A 350 -12.18 -23.40 3.91
C ASN A 350 -13.37 -24.37 3.99
#